data_9f345625dd9c9c7dc59a7d3086ea8518
#
_entry.id   9f345625dd9c9c7dc59a7d3086ea8518
#
_cell.length_a   1.000
_cell.length_b   1.000
_cell.length_c   1.000
_cell.angle_alpha   90.00
_cell.angle_beta   90.00
_cell.angle_gamma   90.00
#
_symmetry.space_group_name_H-M   'P 1'
#
loop_
_entity.id
_entity.type
_entity.pdbx_description
1 polymer ?
#
loop_
_entity_poly.entity_id
_entity_poly.type
_entity_poly.pdbx_seq_one_letter_code
_entity_poly.pdbx_strand_id
1 'polypeptide(L)'
;LRWRGGLVLKSSSPDFGGWSGLVLDRDGRDFLAVSDSGAWLTGELIYDGVRPVGVRNARIGPLKALKDRPLLRLRDRDAEAVTLAQGTLRNGTILVAFEGNHRIGRFSISRNGVSGPRQYLQLPPEARRMRSNEGFEAVSVLKGGRYKGAIIALSERFKDDRGHHTGWIWVNGVQHKLHLTDIGGFNITDASALDDGGLIVLERRFGWLEGIKMR
;
A
#
# COMPACT_ATOMS: atom_id res chain seq x y z
N LEU A 1 20.06 -7.98 -3.95
CA LEU A 1 19.29 -8.18 -2.69
C LEU A 1 20.05 -9.14 -1.77
N ARG A 2 20.07 -8.86 -0.45
CA ARG A 2 20.64 -9.73 0.57
C ARG A 2 19.57 -10.04 1.61
N TRP A 3 19.26 -11.32 1.81
CA TRP A 3 18.38 -11.78 2.87
C TRP A 3 18.98 -11.49 4.26
N ARG A 4 18.21 -10.86 5.13
CA ARG A 4 18.64 -10.47 6.49
C ARG A 4 17.83 -11.11 7.61
N GLY A 5 16.86 -11.96 7.27
CA GLY A 5 15.99 -12.64 8.21
C GLY A 5 14.52 -12.30 7.99
N GLY A 6 13.67 -12.86 8.84
CA GLY A 6 12.23 -12.64 8.83
C GLY A 6 11.63 -12.96 10.19
N LEU A 7 10.39 -12.53 10.40
CA LEU A 7 9.61 -12.78 11.60
C LEU A 7 8.32 -13.51 11.23
N VAL A 8 7.92 -14.44 12.06
CA VAL A 8 6.57 -15.02 12.04
C VAL A 8 5.77 -14.34 13.13
N LEU A 9 4.81 -13.51 12.74
CA LEU A 9 3.94 -12.81 13.69
C LEU A 9 2.72 -13.67 14.00
N LYS A 10 2.34 -13.71 15.29
CA LYS A 10 1.14 -14.36 15.78
C LYS A 10 0.39 -13.43 16.71
N SER A 11 -0.93 -13.48 16.69
CA SER A 11 -1.80 -12.72 17.59
C SER A 11 -3.06 -13.51 17.90
N SER A 12 -3.64 -13.27 19.07
CA SER A 12 -4.97 -13.76 19.44
C SER A 12 -6.11 -12.83 18.99
N SER A 13 -5.78 -11.68 18.40
CA SER A 13 -6.79 -10.76 17.87
C SER A 13 -7.53 -11.40 16.69
N PRO A 14 -8.87 -11.38 16.66
CA PRO A 14 -9.64 -11.86 15.51
C PRO A 14 -9.41 -11.02 14.24
N ASP A 15 -8.92 -9.80 14.38
CA ASP A 15 -8.63 -8.90 13.26
C ASP A 15 -7.21 -9.08 12.70
N PHE A 16 -6.45 -10.07 13.21
CA PHE A 16 -5.08 -10.30 12.78
C PHE A 16 -5.02 -11.26 11.58
N GLY A 17 -4.64 -10.74 10.43
CA GLY A 17 -4.45 -11.52 9.21
C GLY A 17 -4.76 -10.70 7.95
N GLY A 18 -4.56 -11.33 6.77
CA GLY A 18 -4.86 -10.69 5.48
C GLY A 18 -4.03 -9.42 5.23
N TRP A 19 -2.77 -9.39 5.68
CA TRP A 19 -1.90 -8.22 5.52
C TRP A 19 -1.45 -8.08 4.06
N SER A 20 -1.85 -6.98 3.43
CA SER A 20 -1.61 -6.71 2.01
C SER A 20 -0.60 -5.59 1.81
N GLY A 21 -0.74 -4.45 2.48
CA GLY A 21 0.18 -3.32 2.37
C GLY A 21 1.08 -3.17 3.60
N LEU A 22 2.36 -2.80 3.39
CA LEU A 22 3.34 -2.55 4.45
C LEU A 22 4.15 -1.29 4.14
N VAL A 23 4.31 -0.42 5.13
CA VAL A 23 5.23 0.71 5.08
C VAL A 23 6.08 0.79 6.35
N LEU A 24 7.35 1.11 6.17
CA LEU A 24 8.31 1.37 7.22
C LEU A 24 8.63 2.85 7.29
N ASP A 25 8.88 3.37 8.49
CA ASP A 25 9.46 4.69 8.65
C ASP A 25 10.93 4.70 8.17
N ARG A 26 11.51 5.88 7.97
CA ARG A 26 12.87 6.04 7.42
C ARG A 26 13.96 5.33 8.22
N ASP A 27 13.77 5.20 9.53
CA ASP A 27 14.72 4.49 10.40
C ASP A 27 14.59 2.96 10.31
N GLY A 28 13.58 2.46 9.54
CA GLY A 28 13.30 1.05 9.38
C GLY A 28 12.76 0.36 10.63
N ARG A 29 12.31 1.11 11.64
CA ARG A 29 11.85 0.56 12.92
C ARG A 29 10.34 0.59 13.05
N ASP A 30 9.74 1.77 13.00
CA ASP A 30 8.29 1.87 13.05
C ASP A 30 7.68 1.34 11.75
N PHE A 31 6.64 0.55 11.86
CA PHE A 31 5.93 0.02 10.70
C PHE A 31 4.42 0.18 10.83
N LEU A 32 3.76 0.23 9.70
CA LEU A 32 2.32 0.14 9.55
C LEU A 32 2.00 -0.88 8.47
N ALA A 33 1.10 -1.80 8.76
CA ALA A 33 0.49 -2.67 7.77
C ALA A 33 -1.02 -2.43 7.72
N VAL A 34 -1.61 -2.69 6.55
CA VAL A 34 -3.06 -2.69 6.32
C VAL A 34 -3.50 -4.04 5.78
N SER A 35 -4.75 -4.43 6.03
CA SER A 35 -5.28 -5.73 5.64
C SER A 35 -6.53 -5.63 4.78
N ASP A 36 -6.79 -6.66 3.97
CA ASP A 36 -8.00 -6.90 3.19
C ASP A 36 -9.27 -6.94 4.05
N SER A 37 -9.15 -7.30 5.32
CA SER A 37 -10.25 -7.27 6.29
C SER A 37 -10.57 -5.87 6.82
N GLY A 38 -9.78 -4.85 6.45
CA GLY A 38 -9.97 -3.46 6.86
C GLY A 38 -9.39 -3.14 8.23
N ALA A 39 -8.32 -3.83 8.63
CA ALA A 39 -7.57 -3.53 9.83
C ALA A 39 -6.25 -2.81 9.51
N TRP A 40 -5.71 -2.12 10.50
CA TRP A 40 -4.34 -1.65 10.51
C TRP A 40 -3.56 -2.28 11.67
N LEU A 41 -2.28 -2.54 11.46
CA LEU A 41 -1.32 -2.99 12.47
C LEU A 41 -0.15 -2.02 12.47
N THR A 42 0.15 -1.43 13.63
CA THR A 42 1.37 -0.67 13.85
C THR A 42 2.26 -1.39 14.86
N GLY A 43 3.54 -1.13 14.80
CA GLY A 43 4.50 -1.68 15.75
C GLY A 43 5.90 -1.14 15.50
N GLU A 44 6.84 -1.61 16.31
CA GLU A 44 8.24 -1.27 16.24
C GLU A 44 9.08 -2.55 16.12
N LEU A 45 9.84 -2.66 15.03
CA LEU A 45 10.77 -3.77 14.81
C LEU A 45 11.96 -3.67 15.77
N ILE A 46 12.29 -4.80 16.37
CA ILE A 46 13.50 -4.96 17.20
C ILE A 46 14.53 -5.68 16.33
N TYR A 47 15.76 -5.14 16.33
CA TYR A 47 16.88 -5.68 15.57
C TYR A 47 18.00 -6.16 16.48
N ASP A 48 18.64 -7.26 16.09
CA ASP A 48 19.97 -7.65 16.50
C ASP A 48 20.91 -7.42 15.30
N GLY A 49 21.73 -6.37 15.40
CA GLY A 49 22.47 -5.86 14.27
C GLY A 49 21.52 -5.43 13.12
N VAL A 50 21.53 -6.18 12.02
CA VAL A 50 20.66 -5.94 10.85
C VAL A 50 19.51 -6.96 10.71
N ARG A 51 19.42 -7.91 11.64
CA ARG A 51 18.44 -8.98 11.63
C ARG A 51 17.22 -8.59 12.48
N PRO A 52 16.00 -8.60 11.93
CA PRO A 52 14.80 -8.42 12.74
C PRO A 52 14.64 -9.64 13.67
N VAL A 53 14.43 -9.39 14.96
CA VAL A 53 14.32 -10.44 16.00
C VAL A 53 13.00 -10.38 16.77
N GLY A 54 12.21 -9.32 16.61
CA GLY A 54 10.94 -9.20 17.31
C GLY A 54 10.17 -7.94 16.94
N VAL A 55 9.00 -7.81 17.55
CA VAL A 55 8.13 -6.63 17.47
C VAL A 55 7.75 -6.21 18.88
N ARG A 56 7.73 -4.92 19.14
CA ARG A 56 7.18 -4.33 20.36
C ARG A 56 6.15 -3.25 20.06
N ASN A 57 5.39 -2.84 21.09
CA ASN A 57 4.39 -1.79 20.99
C ASN A 57 3.36 -2.01 19.87
N ALA A 58 3.09 -3.28 19.53
CA ALA A 58 2.14 -3.63 18.49
C ALA A 58 0.72 -3.21 18.88
N ARG A 59 0.00 -2.62 17.93
CA ARG A 59 -1.39 -2.21 18.05
C ARG A 59 -2.15 -2.57 16.80
N ILE A 60 -3.36 -3.06 16.96
CA ILE A 60 -4.30 -3.37 15.88
C ILE A 60 -5.56 -2.52 16.08
N GLY A 61 -6.13 -2.06 15.00
CA GLY A 61 -7.43 -1.40 15.03
C GLY A 61 -8.08 -1.35 13.66
N PRO A 62 -9.37 -0.99 13.59
CA PRO A 62 -10.10 -0.94 12.34
C PRO A 62 -9.74 0.32 11.53
N LEU A 63 -9.63 0.16 10.20
CA LEU A 63 -9.72 1.27 9.27
C LEU A 63 -11.16 1.82 9.29
N LYS A 64 -11.29 3.12 9.05
CA LYS A 64 -12.58 3.82 9.13
C LYS A 64 -12.89 4.56 7.84
N ALA A 65 -14.16 4.88 7.63
CA ALA A 65 -14.63 5.79 6.60
C ALA A 65 -14.51 7.26 7.06
N LEU A 66 -14.84 8.20 6.17
CA LEU A 66 -14.95 9.63 6.49
C LEU A 66 -15.74 9.86 7.77
N LYS A 67 -15.30 10.85 8.56
CA LYS A 67 -15.88 11.19 9.87
C LYS A 67 -15.83 10.03 10.86
N ASP A 68 -14.76 9.24 10.82
CA ASP A 68 -14.50 8.10 11.71
C ASP A 68 -15.62 7.04 11.75
N ARG A 69 -16.46 6.98 10.72
CA ARG A 69 -17.52 5.96 10.63
C ARG A 69 -16.93 4.57 10.35
N PRO A 70 -17.57 3.49 10.84
CA PRO A 70 -17.11 2.15 10.55
C PRO A 70 -17.29 1.78 9.07
N LEU A 71 -16.40 0.93 8.56
CA LEU A 71 -16.53 0.29 7.25
C LEU A 71 -17.43 -0.94 7.39
N LEU A 72 -18.69 -0.81 7.00
CA LEU A 72 -19.71 -1.85 7.26
C LEU A 72 -19.69 -2.96 6.22
N ARG A 73 -19.45 -2.62 4.94
CA ARG A 73 -19.48 -3.59 3.84
C ARG A 73 -18.11 -4.20 3.63
N LEU A 74 -18.03 -5.49 3.37
CA LEU A 74 -16.77 -6.20 3.10
C LEU A 74 -15.98 -5.53 1.96
N ARG A 75 -16.61 -5.21 0.84
CA ARG A 75 -15.98 -4.52 -0.29
C ARG A 75 -15.42 -3.13 0.02
N ASP A 76 -15.79 -2.53 1.16
CA ASP A 76 -15.26 -1.24 1.59
C ASP A 76 -14.04 -1.39 2.50
N ARG A 77 -13.75 -2.61 2.98
CA ARG A 77 -12.67 -2.90 3.91
C ARG A 77 -11.35 -3.25 3.22
N ASP A 78 -11.43 -3.74 2.01
CA ASP A 78 -10.38 -4.35 1.18
C ASP A 78 -9.23 -3.37 0.92
N ALA A 79 -8.32 -3.24 1.90
CA ALA A 79 -7.18 -2.34 1.85
C ALA A 79 -5.95 -3.10 1.38
N GLU A 80 -5.39 -2.71 0.23
CA GLU A 80 -4.33 -3.43 -0.47
C GLU A 80 -2.96 -2.75 -0.39
N ALA A 81 -2.93 -1.42 -0.39
CA ALA A 81 -1.65 -0.70 -0.35
C ALA A 81 -1.66 0.44 0.65
N VAL A 82 -0.48 0.73 1.20
CA VAL A 82 -0.27 1.86 2.13
C VAL A 82 1.07 2.52 1.91
N THR A 83 1.13 3.85 2.01
CA THR A 83 2.39 4.60 2.00
C THR A 83 2.34 5.78 2.96
N LEU A 84 3.51 6.15 3.50
CA LEU A 84 3.68 7.39 4.27
C LEU A 84 3.77 8.57 3.31
N ALA A 85 2.79 9.48 3.36
CA ALA A 85 2.73 10.64 2.51
C ALA A 85 3.47 11.85 3.09
N GLN A 86 3.41 12.02 4.41
CA GLN A 86 4.04 13.16 5.09
C GLN A 86 4.28 12.84 6.57
N GLY A 87 5.36 13.37 7.13
CA GLY A 87 5.71 13.20 8.54
C GLY A 87 6.35 11.86 8.83
N THR A 88 5.93 11.22 9.92
CA THR A 88 6.39 9.92 10.40
C THR A 88 5.20 9.02 10.74
N LEU A 89 5.42 7.72 10.94
CA LEU A 89 4.37 6.81 11.40
C LEU A 89 3.90 7.11 12.84
N ARG A 90 4.64 7.93 13.59
CA ARG A 90 4.24 8.42 14.94
C ARG A 90 3.43 9.71 14.91
N ASN A 91 3.54 10.51 13.84
CA ASN A 91 2.80 11.74 13.62
C ASN A 91 2.88 12.13 12.14
N GLY A 92 1.87 11.77 11.37
CA GLY A 92 1.94 11.97 9.93
C GLY A 92 0.63 11.76 9.20
N THR A 93 0.78 11.67 7.89
CA THR A 93 -0.29 11.39 6.95
C THR A 93 0.10 10.21 6.09
N ILE A 94 -0.82 9.26 5.94
CA ILE A 94 -0.66 8.08 5.09
C ILE A 94 -1.71 8.11 3.98
N LEU A 95 -1.41 7.41 2.89
CA LEU A 95 -2.37 7.05 1.86
C LEU A 95 -2.65 5.56 1.98
N VAL A 96 -3.91 5.19 1.92
CA VAL A 96 -4.36 3.79 1.86
C VAL A 96 -5.18 3.62 0.61
N ALA A 97 -4.82 2.65 -0.22
CA ALA A 97 -5.58 2.25 -1.40
C ALA A 97 -6.47 1.05 -1.05
N PHE A 98 -7.67 1.06 -1.61
CA PHE A 98 -8.67 0.02 -1.39
C PHE A 98 -9.11 -0.57 -2.72
N GLU A 99 -9.28 -1.88 -2.74
CA GLU A 99 -9.91 -2.62 -3.81
C GLU A 99 -11.44 -2.73 -3.61
N GLY A 100 -12.11 -3.53 -4.39
CA GLY A 100 -13.58 -3.72 -4.29
C GLY A 100 -14.41 -2.45 -4.54
N ASN A 101 -14.25 -1.43 -3.73
CA ASN A 101 -14.72 -0.06 -3.92
C ASN A 101 -13.52 0.86 -4.07
N HIS A 102 -12.98 0.94 -5.29
CA HIS A 102 -11.71 1.57 -5.61
C HIS A 102 -11.66 3.02 -5.12
N ARG A 103 -10.75 3.30 -4.21
CA ARG A 103 -10.49 4.63 -3.66
C ARG A 103 -9.12 4.69 -3.01
N ILE A 104 -8.56 5.87 -2.93
CA ILE A 104 -7.33 6.14 -2.18
C ILE A 104 -7.67 7.18 -1.13
N GLY A 105 -7.56 6.82 0.13
CA GLY A 105 -7.86 7.69 1.27
C GLY A 105 -6.61 8.32 1.85
N ARG A 106 -6.73 9.59 2.28
CA ARG A 106 -5.70 10.30 3.02
C ARG A 106 -6.05 10.29 4.51
N PHE A 107 -5.34 9.49 5.28
CA PHE A 107 -5.56 9.27 6.71
C PHE A 107 -4.52 10.01 7.55
N SER A 108 -4.87 10.34 8.80
CA SER A 108 -3.90 10.74 9.80
C SER A 108 -3.44 9.53 10.59
N ILE A 109 -2.14 9.47 10.88
CA ILE A 109 -1.55 8.48 11.77
C ILE A 109 -0.87 9.17 12.94
N SER A 110 -0.97 8.57 14.11
CA SER A 110 -0.34 9.01 15.35
C SER A 110 0.08 7.81 16.19
N ARG A 111 0.70 8.04 17.35
CA ARG A 111 0.96 6.97 18.33
C ARG A 111 -0.29 6.26 18.83
N ASN A 112 -1.46 6.86 18.64
CA ASN A 112 -2.74 6.27 19.03
C ASN A 112 -3.37 5.40 17.93
N GLY A 113 -2.74 5.32 16.76
CA GLY A 113 -3.19 4.55 15.60
C GLY A 113 -3.65 5.44 14.45
N VAL A 114 -4.48 4.88 13.58
CA VAL A 114 -4.97 5.49 12.34
C VAL A 114 -6.40 6.01 12.57
N SER A 115 -6.62 7.30 12.30
CA SER A 115 -7.96 7.91 12.28
C SER A 115 -8.66 7.67 10.94
N GLY A 116 -9.93 8.01 10.80
CA GLY A 116 -10.62 8.00 9.51
C GLY A 116 -10.00 8.95 8.49
N PRO A 117 -10.23 8.74 7.20
CA PRO A 117 -9.65 9.58 6.17
C PRO A 117 -10.21 11.00 6.24
N ARG A 118 -9.36 11.97 6.00
CA ARG A 118 -9.77 13.38 5.86
C ARG A 118 -10.50 13.60 4.53
N GLN A 119 -10.02 12.91 3.49
CA GLN A 119 -10.57 12.97 2.13
C GLN A 119 -10.13 11.75 1.33
N TYR A 120 -10.82 11.48 0.24
CA TYR A 120 -10.37 10.57 -0.80
C TYR A 120 -9.76 11.37 -1.96
N LEU A 121 -8.77 10.79 -2.64
CA LEU A 121 -8.25 11.35 -3.88
C LEU A 121 -9.33 11.28 -4.96
N GLN A 122 -9.38 12.31 -5.80
CA GLN A 122 -10.18 12.24 -7.00
C GLN A 122 -9.52 11.26 -7.96
N LEU A 123 -10.24 10.16 -8.26
CA LEU A 123 -9.77 9.17 -9.21
C LEU A 123 -10.10 9.59 -10.64
N PRO A 124 -9.24 9.24 -11.62
CA PRO A 124 -9.55 9.44 -13.03
C PRO A 124 -10.78 8.62 -13.44
N PRO A 125 -11.57 9.11 -14.41
CA PRO A 125 -12.79 8.41 -14.84
C PRO A 125 -12.55 6.96 -15.28
N GLU A 126 -11.39 6.66 -15.85
CA GLU A 126 -11.01 5.32 -16.28
C GLU A 126 -10.86 4.33 -15.10
N ALA A 127 -10.40 4.79 -13.95
CA ALA A 127 -10.29 3.95 -12.75
C ALA A 127 -11.65 3.41 -12.28
N ARG A 128 -12.75 4.04 -12.67
CA ARG A 128 -14.13 3.54 -12.41
C ARG A 128 -14.49 2.33 -13.25
N ARG A 129 -13.70 2.01 -14.28
CA ARG A 129 -13.90 0.83 -15.15
C ARG A 129 -13.16 -0.41 -14.63
N MET A 130 -12.27 -0.25 -13.66
CA MET A 130 -11.59 -1.36 -13.02
C MET A 130 -12.61 -2.31 -12.39
N ARG A 131 -12.44 -3.61 -12.63
CA ARG A 131 -13.20 -4.65 -11.96
C ARG A 131 -12.72 -4.79 -10.51
N SER A 132 -13.48 -5.52 -9.69
CA SER A 132 -13.16 -5.69 -8.27
C SER A 132 -11.77 -6.26 -7.99
N ASN A 133 -11.17 -7.00 -8.93
CA ASN A 133 -9.85 -7.62 -8.82
C ASN A 133 -8.80 -6.97 -9.75
N GLU A 134 -8.99 -5.73 -10.14
CA GLU A 134 -8.09 -4.92 -10.96
C GLU A 134 -7.63 -3.67 -10.22
N GLY A 135 -7.86 -3.61 -8.90
CA GLY A 135 -7.70 -2.44 -8.07
C GLY A 135 -6.27 -1.92 -7.93
N PHE A 136 -6.12 -0.95 -7.03
CA PHE A 136 -4.81 -0.37 -6.74
C PHE A 136 -4.07 -1.23 -5.73
N GLU A 137 -3.12 -2.02 -6.21
CA GLU A 137 -2.22 -2.84 -5.39
C GLU A 137 -0.97 -2.09 -4.93
N ALA A 138 -0.69 -0.95 -5.52
CA ALA A 138 0.46 -0.15 -5.14
C ALA A 138 0.10 1.33 -5.07
N VAL A 139 0.52 1.99 -3.99
CA VAL A 139 0.48 3.43 -3.83
C VAL A 139 1.79 3.93 -3.22
N SER A 140 2.37 4.96 -3.81
CA SER A 140 3.63 5.55 -3.32
C SER A 140 3.65 7.06 -3.50
N VAL A 141 4.51 7.74 -2.74
CA VAL A 141 4.79 9.17 -2.91
C VAL A 141 6.25 9.32 -3.31
N LEU A 142 6.50 9.94 -4.45
CA LEU A 142 7.85 10.13 -4.98
C LEU A 142 8.69 10.99 -4.04
N LYS A 143 9.88 10.48 -3.66
CA LYS A 143 10.75 11.11 -2.68
C LYS A 143 11.79 12.05 -3.28
N GLY A 144 12.05 11.92 -4.57
CA GLY A 144 13.07 12.71 -5.29
C GLY A 144 12.70 13.00 -6.74
N GLY A 145 13.67 13.53 -7.48
CA GLY A 145 13.55 13.82 -8.89
C GLY A 145 12.55 14.95 -9.22
N ARG A 146 12.23 15.08 -10.50
CA ARG A 146 11.34 16.11 -11.06
C ARG A 146 9.93 16.09 -10.45
N TYR A 147 9.45 14.90 -10.06
CA TYR A 147 8.09 14.69 -9.56
C TYR A 147 8.03 14.44 -8.06
N LYS A 148 9.03 14.94 -7.31
CA LYS A 148 9.03 14.82 -5.84
C LYS A 148 7.71 15.31 -5.24
N GLY A 149 7.10 14.50 -4.39
CA GLY A 149 5.81 14.76 -3.75
C GLY A 149 4.59 14.32 -4.57
N ALA A 150 4.77 13.91 -5.82
CA ALA A 150 3.69 13.32 -6.60
C ALA A 150 3.28 11.96 -6.05
N ILE A 151 1.98 11.66 -6.11
CA ILE A 151 1.42 10.37 -5.72
C ILE A 151 1.37 9.49 -6.96
N ILE A 152 1.84 8.24 -6.84
CA ILE A 152 1.68 7.20 -7.86
C ILE A 152 0.79 6.12 -7.30
N ALA A 153 -0.15 5.61 -8.11
CA ALA A 153 -0.90 4.39 -7.84
C ALA A 153 -0.90 3.51 -9.09
N LEU A 154 -0.63 2.23 -8.89
CA LEU A 154 -0.59 1.23 -9.96
C LEU A 154 -1.68 0.19 -9.71
N SER A 155 -2.37 -0.22 -10.78
CA SER A 155 -3.36 -1.28 -10.72
C SER A 155 -2.70 -2.66 -10.85
N GLU A 156 -3.32 -3.68 -10.24
CA GLU A 156 -2.85 -5.07 -10.34
C GLU A 156 -2.87 -5.57 -11.79
N ARG A 157 -4.05 -5.52 -12.42
CA ARG A 157 -4.31 -6.18 -13.71
C ARG A 157 -4.99 -5.29 -14.74
N PHE A 158 -5.35 -4.06 -14.40
CA PHE A 158 -5.99 -3.17 -15.36
C PHE A 158 -4.98 -2.75 -16.43
N LYS A 159 -5.17 -3.30 -17.64
CA LYS A 159 -4.27 -3.10 -18.78
C LYS A 159 -4.90 -2.20 -19.83
N ASP A 160 -4.04 -1.52 -20.58
CA ASP A 160 -4.44 -0.79 -21.77
C ASP A 160 -4.60 -1.76 -22.98
N ASP A 161 -5.03 -1.21 -24.13
CA ASP A 161 -5.23 -1.95 -25.37
C ASP A 161 -3.93 -2.58 -25.93
N ARG A 162 -2.76 -2.18 -25.44
CA ARG A 162 -1.45 -2.72 -25.79
C ARG A 162 -0.96 -3.76 -24.79
N GLY A 163 -1.75 -4.06 -23.75
CA GLY A 163 -1.42 -5.01 -22.71
C GLY A 163 -0.48 -4.48 -21.62
N HIS A 164 -0.21 -3.15 -21.56
CA HIS A 164 0.57 -2.55 -20.50
C HIS A 164 -0.29 -2.37 -19.24
N HIS A 165 0.32 -2.58 -18.08
CA HIS A 165 -0.33 -2.22 -16.80
C HIS A 165 -0.59 -0.72 -16.75
N THR A 166 -1.77 -0.36 -16.26
CA THR A 166 -2.17 1.03 -16.12
C THR A 166 -2.00 1.49 -14.68
N GLY A 167 -1.51 2.70 -14.54
CA GLY A 167 -1.44 3.43 -13.28
C GLY A 167 -1.71 4.92 -13.50
N TRP A 168 -1.60 5.69 -12.44
CA TRP A 168 -1.78 7.14 -12.49
C TRP A 168 -0.80 7.83 -11.56
N ILE A 169 -0.39 9.02 -11.97
CA ILE A 169 0.39 9.95 -11.17
C ILE A 169 -0.39 11.24 -10.95
N TRP A 170 -0.46 11.73 -9.73
CA TRP A 170 -1.02 13.02 -9.35
C TRP A 170 0.10 14.01 -9.14
N VAL A 171 0.24 14.96 -10.06
CA VAL A 171 1.22 16.06 -9.98
C VAL A 171 0.45 17.36 -9.74
N ASN A 172 0.69 18.01 -8.60
CA ASN A 172 -0.03 19.24 -8.22
C ASN A 172 -1.56 19.14 -8.33
N GLY A 173 -2.12 17.96 -7.98
CA GLY A 173 -3.55 17.68 -8.07
C GLY A 173 -4.06 17.29 -9.45
N VAL A 174 -3.24 17.37 -10.48
CA VAL A 174 -3.59 16.93 -11.84
C VAL A 174 -3.19 15.48 -12.04
N GLN A 175 -4.08 14.70 -12.64
CA GLN A 175 -3.90 13.27 -12.88
C GLN A 175 -3.32 13.03 -14.27
N HIS A 176 -2.31 12.18 -14.35
CA HIS A 176 -1.76 11.70 -15.62
C HIS A 176 -1.71 10.19 -15.61
N LYS A 177 -2.08 9.57 -16.73
CA LYS A 177 -2.02 8.12 -16.89
C LYS A 177 -0.58 7.66 -17.06
N LEU A 178 -0.27 6.54 -16.45
CA LEU A 178 1.00 5.84 -16.56
C LEU A 178 0.78 4.48 -17.22
N HIS A 179 1.77 4.03 -17.95
CA HIS A 179 1.83 2.72 -18.55
C HIS A 179 3.11 2.02 -18.11
N LEU A 180 2.99 0.83 -17.55
CA LEU A 180 4.11 -0.02 -17.20
C LEU A 180 4.08 -1.26 -18.10
N THR A 181 5.17 -1.48 -18.85
CA THR A 181 5.28 -2.63 -19.75
C THR A 181 5.14 -3.94 -18.98
N ASP A 182 4.17 -4.77 -19.35
CA ASP A 182 4.10 -6.13 -18.85
C ASP A 182 5.22 -6.98 -19.48
N ILE A 183 6.09 -7.52 -18.65
CA ILE A 183 7.14 -8.43 -19.06
C ILE A 183 6.87 -9.80 -18.45
N GLY A 184 6.41 -10.75 -19.25
CA GLY A 184 6.22 -12.15 -18.82
C GLY A 184 4.98 -12.42 -17.97
N GLY A 185 3.95 -11.57 -18.04
CA GLY A 185 2.64 -11.82 -17.45
C GLY A 185 2.63 -11.76 -15.91
N PHE A 186 3.44 -10.89 -15.33
CA PHE A 186 3.43 -10.63 -13.89
C PHE A 186 2.39 -9.55 -13.53
N ASN A 187 1.74 -9.69 -12.39
CA ASN A 187 0.85 -8.70 -11.84
C ASN A 187 1.59 -7.82 -10.82
N ILE A 188 1.24 -6.55 -10.77
CA ILE A 188 1.79 -5.62 -9.79
C ILE A 188 1.19 -5.94 -8.42
N THR A 189 2.02 -5.98 -7.37
CA THR A 189 1.58 -6.25 -6.00
C THR A 189 1.99 -5.17 -5.00
N ASP A 190 3.03 -4.39 -5.29
CA ASP A 190 3.43 -3.25 -4.46
C ASP A 190 4.40 -2.34 -5.21
N ALA A 191 4.61 -1.12 -4.71
CA ALA A 191 5.64 -0.22 -5.22
C ALA A 191 6.16 0.72 -4.13
N SER A 192 7.48 0.94 -4.13
CA SER A 192 8.14 1.85 -3.19
C SER A 192 9.02 2.87 -3.91
N ALA A 193 8.86 4.14 -3.55
CA ALA A 193 9.66 5.21 -4.10
C ALA A 193 11.06 5.24 -3.48
N LEU A 194 12.06 5.45 -4.33
CA LEU A 194 13.45 5.68 -3.96
C LEU A 194 13.74 7.17 -3.77
N ASP A 195 14.79 7.48 -3.02
CA ASP A 195 15.17 8.87 -2.70
C ASP A 195 15.69 9.64 -3.92
N ASP A 196 16.15 8.95 -4.97
CA ASP A 196 16.57 9.53 -6.25
C ASP A 196 15.41 9.89 -7.20
N GLY A 197 14.19 9.49 -6.84
CA GLY A 197 12.98 9.67 -7.66
C GLY A 197 12.60 8.45 -8.49
N GLY A 198 13.37 7.37 -8.40
CA GLY A 198 13.01 6.06 -8.97
C GLY A 198 11.87 5.40 -8.20
N LEU A 199 11.30 4.35 -8.80
CA LEU A 199 10.27 3.51 -8.21
C LEU A 199 10.69 2.05 -8.36
N ILE A 200 10.70 1.30 -7.26
CA ILE A 200 10.79 -0.15 -7.28
C ILE A 200 9.37 -0.69 -7.29
N VAL A 201 9.08 -1.60 -8.20
CA VAL A 201 7.80 -2.29 -8.31
C VAL A 201 8.02 -3.75 -7.98
N LEU A 202 7.19 -4.29 -7.11
CA LEU A 202 7.12 -5.70 -6.80
C LEU A 202 6.03 -6.33 -7.66
N GLU A 203 6.37 -7.44 -8.32
CA GLU A 203 5.45 -8.13 -9.22
C GLU A 203 5.36 -9.62 -8.88
N ARG A 204 4.18 -10.21 -9.06
CA ARG A 204 3.87 -11.61 -8.75
C ARG A 204 3.25 -12.30 -9.95
N ARG A 205 3.66 -13.54 -10.21
CA ARG A 205 3.01 -14.46 -11.14
C ARG A 205 2.74 -15.79 -10.45
N PHE A 206 1.56 -16.34 -10.67
CA PHE A 206 1.21 -17.68 -10.26
C PHE A 206 1.09 -18.58 -11.49
N GLY A 207 1.75 -19.71 -11.45
CA GLY A 207 1.63 -20.77 -12.46
C GLY A 207 1.36 -22.11 -11.78
N TRP A 208 0.41 -22.87 -12.29
CA TRP A 208 0.03 -24.17 -11.72
C TRP A 208 1.20 -25.15 -11.57
N LEU A 209 2.14 -25.15 -12.53
CA LEU A 209 3.33 -26.00 -12.50
C LEU A 209 4.55 -25.32 -11.86
N GLU A 210 4.58 -24.02 -11.81
CA GLU A 210 5.74 -23.23 -11.39
C GLU A 210 5.60 -22.62 -10.01
N GLY A 211 4.38 -22.65 -9.42
CA GLY A 211 4.07 -22.01 -8.15
C GLY A 211 4.05 -20.48 -8.24
N ILE A 212 4.37 -19.81 -7.12
CA ILE A 212 4.44 -18.36 -7.03
C ILE A 212 5.86 -17.90 -7.38
N LYS A 213 5.95 -16.94 -8.29
CA LYS A 213 7.19 -16.23 -8.63
C LYS A 213 7.04 -14.75 -8.30
N MET A 214 8.09 -14.17 -7.74
CA MET A 214 8.20 -12.74 -7.40
C MET A 214 9.41 -12.13 -8.10
N ARG A 215 9.31 -10.88 -8.47
CA ARG A 215 10.45 -10.09 -8.96
C ARG A 215 10.32 -8.61 -8.61
#